data_eef8c57abfe140546fa02639088c9d5a
#
_entry.id   eef8c57abfe140546fa02639088c9d5a
#
_cell.length_a   1.000
_cell.length_b   1.000
_cell.length_c   1.000
_cell.angle_alpha   90.00
_cell.angle_beta   90.00
_cell.angle_gamma   90.00
#
_symmetry.space_group_name_H-M   'P 1'
#
loop_
_entity.id
_entity.type
_entity.pdbx_description
1 polymer ?
#
loop_
_entity_poly.entity_id
_entity_poly.type
_entity_poly.pdbx_seq_one_letter_code
_entity_poly.pdbx_strand_id
1 'polypeptide(L)'
;MATSGTTSFNLTIDDVIEEAYERCGIRTNSGHDLKSARRSLNLLFSDWGNRGVHLWKVTLQTQALTAGVFQYATPTDCNDVLEAYISTTSNTTSTTQDVSLTKIDRSAYAALPNKGATGQPSQYYVSRETTPEIYLYQAPDASTYTFVKYYYIGRIEDAGAYTNTTDVVYRFMPAMCAGLAYYLSQKIAPDRIQLLKQLYEDEMLRALEEDRQRTSSYISPQNYYPAG
;
A
#
# COMPACT_ATOMS: atom_id res chain seq x y z
N MET A 1 -1.92 -12.30 38.08
CA MET A 1 -1.60 -13.11 36.88
C MET A 1 -0.66 -12.29 36.02
N ALA A 2 0.46 -12.86 35.61
CA ALA A 2 1.38 -12.18 34.69
C ALA A 2 0.83 -12.32 33.26
N THR A 3 0.80 -11.22 32.51
CA THR A 3 0.51 -11.23 31.06
C THR A 3 1.77 -11.57 30.29
N SER A 4 1.66 -11.95 29.00
CA SER A 4 2.82 -12.25 28.15
C SER A 4 3.79 -11.06 27.98
N GLY A 5 3.29 -9.84 28.18
CA GLY A 5 4.07 -8.61 28.00
C GLY A 5 4.36 -8.27 26.53
N THR A 6 3.80 -9.02 25.58
CA THR A 6 3.95 -8.78 24.13
C THR A 6 2.60 -8.60 23.47
N THR A 7 2.56 -7.78 22.41
CA THR A 7 1.36 -7.48 21.61
C THR A 7 1.61 -7.66 20.11
N SER A 8 2.74 -8.27 19.74
CA SER A 8 3.21 -8.31 18.35
C SER A 8 2.48 -9.32 17.47
N PHE A 9 1.89 -10.38 18.03
CA PHE A 9 1.16 -11.42 17.27
C PHE A 9 1.90 -11.91 16.01
N ASN A 10 3.21 -12.08 16.11
CA ASN A 10 4.03 -12.46 14.96
C ASN A 10 3.82 -13.94 14.63
N LEU A 11 3.16 -14.19 13.51
CA LEU A 11 3.09 -15.51 12.89
C LEU A 11 4.21 -15.64 11.87
N THR A 12 4.93 -16.75 11.89
CA THR A 12 5.84 -17.10 10.80
C THR A 12 5.03 -17.56 9.58
N ILE A 13 5.65 -17.53 8.41
CA ILE A 13 5.03 -18.03 7.18
C ILE A 13 4.65 -19.50 7.33
N ASP A 14 5.46 -20.27 8.06
CA ASP A 14 5.20 -21.69 8.33
C ASP A 14 3.93 -21.87 9.18
N ASP A 15 3.78 -21.08 10.26
CA ASP A 15 2.56 -21.11 11.10
C ASP A 15 1.30 -20.77 10.29
N VAL A 16 1.39 -19.77 9.40
CA VAL A 16 0.26 -19.37 8.53
C VAL A 16 -0.12 -20.49 7.55
N ILE A 17 0.89 -21.17 7.00
CA ILE A 17 0.68 -22.29 6.08
C ILE A 17 0.06 -23.47 6.82
N GLU A 18 0.57 -23.83 7.99
CA GLU A 18 0.05 -24.92 8.80
C GLU A 18 -1.42 -24.69 9.18
N GLU A 19 -1.74 -23.52 9.72
CA GLU A 19 -3.11 -23.10 10.03
C GLU A 19 -4.04 -23.20 8.81
N ALA A 20 -3.58 -22.77 7.64
CA ALA A 20 -4.38 -22.81 6.42
C ALA A 20 -4.66 -24.25 5.95
N TYR A 21 -3.70 -25.16 6.09
CA TYR A 21 -3.89 -26.59 5.79
C TYR A 21 -4.85 -27.25 6.78
N GLU A 22 -4.74 -26.94 8.08
CA GLU A 22 -5.65 -27.44 9.10
C GLU A 22 -7.11 -27.03 8.82
N ARG A 23 -7.33 -25.78 8.38
CA ARG A 23 -8.66 -25.30 7.94
C ARG A 23 -9.18 -26.07 6.72
N CYS A 24 -8.31 -26.51 5.84
CA CYS A 24 -8.66 -27.42 4.75
C CYS A 24 -8.94 -28.86 5.23
N GLY A 25 -8.61 -29.20 6.50
CA GLY A 25 -8.75 -30.55 7.06
C GLY A 25 -7.65 -31.51 6.60
N ILE A 26 -6.52 -31.00 6.18
CA ILE A 26 -5.38 -31.78 5.64
C ILE A 26 -4.14 -31.35 6.41
N ARG A 27 -3.23 -32.30 6.65
CA ARG A 27 -1.90 -31.99 7.21
C ARG A 27 -0.88 -31.79 6.09
N THR A 28 0.06 -30.88 6.31
CA THR A 28 1.21 -30.69 5.40
C THR A 28 2.14 -31.90 5.49
N ASN A 29 2.42 -32.54 4.38
CA ASN A 29 3.23 -33.77 4.37
C ASN A 29 4.51 -33.66 3.53
N SER A 30 4.69 -32.60 2.75
CA SER A 30 5.83 -32.50 1.84
C SER A 30 6.30 -31.06 1.60
N GLY A 31 7.60 -30.92 1.24
CA GLY A 31 8.16 -29.63 0.83
C GLY A 31 7.54 -29.08 -0.47
N HIS A 32 6.86 -29.91 -1.26
CA HIS A 32 6.09 -29.48 -2.44
C HIS A 32 4.83 -28.70 -2.00
N ASP A 33 4.16 -29.16 -0.94
CA ASP A 33 2.96 -28.52 -0.40
C ASP A 33 3.30 -27.14 0.14
N LEU A 34 4.40 -27.00 0.86
CA LEU A 34 4.91 -25.73 1.36
C LEU A 34 5.22 -24.74 0.22
N LYS A 35 5.87 -25.19 -0.86
CA LYS A 35 6.12 -24.34 -2.04
C LYS A 35 4.83 -23.90 -2.74
N SER A 36 3.84 -24.80 -2.82
CA SER A 36 2.54 -24.50 -3.41
C SER A 36 1.77 -23.48 -2.57
N ALA A 37 1.80 -23.64 -1.24
CA ALA A 37 1.17 -22.73 -0.29
C ALA A 37 1.80 -21.33 -0.35
N ARG A 38 3.13 -21.22 -0.32
CA ARG A 38 3.84 -19.94 -0.43
C ARG A 38 3.49 -19.19 -1.73
N ARG A 39 3.38 -19.92 -2.84
CA ARG A 39 2.93 -19.32 -4.11
C ARG A 39 1.50 -18.80 -4.03
N SER A 40 0.61 -19.54 -3.37
CA SER A 40 -0.77 -19.10 -3.12
C SER A 40 -0.84 -17.89 -2.21
N LEU A 41 0.03 -17.80 -1.21
CA LEU A 41 0.13 -16.64 -0.32
C LEU A 41 0.57 -15.38 -1.09
N ASN A 42 1.56 -15.48 -1.97
CA ASN A 42 1.96 -14.36 -2.83
C ASN A 42 0.83 -13.91 -3.78
N LEU A 43 0.03 -14.84 -4.30
CA LEU A 43 -1.13 -14.50 -5.11
C LEU A 43 -2.22 -13.81 -4.27
N LEU A 44 -2.41 -14.22 -3.02
CA LEU A 44 -3.30 -13.57 -2.08
C LEU A 44 -2.86 -12.12 -1.81
N PHE A 45 -1.58 -11.87 -1.57
CA PHE A 45 -1.06 -10.52 -1.37
C PHE A 45 -1.23 -9.64 -2.61
N SER A 46 -1.07 -10.21 -3.80
CA SER A 46 -1.36 -9.52 -5.05
C SER A 46 -2.86 -9.16 -5.19
N ASP A 47 -3.77 -10.06 -4.79
CA ASP A 47 -5.20 -9.80 -4.76
C ASP A 47 -5.55 -8.67 -3.77
N TRP A 48 -4.92 -8.66 -2.59
CA TRP A 48 -5.09 -7.58 -1.62
C TRP A 48 -4.66 -6.22 -2.17
N GLY A 49 -3.54 -6.17 -2.87
CA GLY A 49 -3.11 -4.96 -3.58
C GLY A 49 -4.16 -4.46 -4.57
N ASN A 50 -4.80 -5.37 -5.32
CA ASN A 50 -5.87 -5.04 -6.26
C ASN A 50 -7.17 -4.60 -5.57
N ARG A 51 -7.45 -5.11 -4.37
CA ARG A 51 -8.60 -4.70 -3.55
C ARG A 51 -8.38 -3.36 -2.83
N GLY A 52 -7.19 -2.78 -2.92
CA GLY A 52 -6.84 -1.52 -2.24
C GLY A 52 -6.51 -1.70 -0.75
N VAL A 53 -6.18 -2.91 -0.32
CA VAL A 53 -5.79 -3.24 1.06
C VAL A 53 -4.31 -2.93 1.25
N HIS A 54 -3.98 -1.66 1.54
CA HIS A 54 -2.58 -1.23 1.61
C HIS A 54 -2.35 0.01 2.51
N LEU A 55 -3.29 0.36 3.38
CA LEU A 55 -3.17 1.60 4.18
C LEU A 55 -1.92 1.62 5.05
N TRP A 56 -1.49 0.48 5.59
CA TRP A 56 -0.25 0.40 6.39
C TRP A 56 1.03 0.47 5.56
N LYS A 57 0.94 0.42 4.23
CA LYS A 57 2.07 0.55 3.30
C LYS A 57 2.20 1.96 2.72
N VAL A 58 1.40 2.91 3.21
CA VAL A 58 1.56 4.32 2.84
C VAL A 58 2.75 4.89 3.59
N THR A 59 3.78 5.25 2.84
CA THR A 59 5.06 5.72 3.37
C THR A 59 5.43 7.07 2.78
N LEU A 60 6.03 7.95 3.59
CA LEU A 60 6.59 9.21 3.13
C LEU A 60 8.00 8.98 2.58
N GLN A 61 8.20 9.33 1.32
CA GLN A 61 9.52 9.39 0.68
C GLN A 61 9.96 10.85 0.55
N THR A 62 11.24 11.10 0.80
CA THR A 62 11.88 12.39 0.58
C THR A 62 13.04 12.22 -0.38
N GLN A 63 13.06 13.01 -1.44
CA GLN A 63 14.08 12.94 -2.47
C GLN A 63 14.62 14.33 -2.79
N ALA A 64 15.95 14.46 -2.91
CA ALA A 64 16.58 15.71 -3.29
C ALA A 64 16.26 16.04 -4.75
N LEU A 65 15.96 17.30 -5.01
CA LEU A 65 15.75 17.85 -6.34
C LEU A 65 17.09 18.31 -6.94
N THR A 66 17.22 18.10 -8.25
CA THR A 66 18.37 18.58 -9.03
C THR A 66 17.85 19.57 -10.07
N ALA A 67 18.51 20.72 -10.19
CA ALA A 67 18.10 21.75 -11.15
C ALA A 67 18.03 21.20 -12.58
N GLY A 68 16.92 21.46 -13.26
CA GLY A 68 16.68 21.04 -14.64
C GLY A 68 16.26 19.56 -14.80
N VAL A 69 16.25 18.77 -13.73
CA VAL A 69 15.80 17.37 -13.77
C VAL A 69 14.33 17.31 -13.41
N PHE A 70 13.49 16.84 -14.31
CA PHE A 70 12.03 16.75 -14.12
C PHE A 70 11.54 15.32 -13.84
N GLN A 71 12.39 14.31 -13.99
CA GLN A 71 12.06 12.88 -13.87
C GLN A 71 12.85 12.28 -12.72
N TYR A 72 12.16 11.61 -11.81
CA TYR A 72 12.75 10.98 -10.63
C TYR A 72 12.20 9.57 -10.47
N ALA A 73 13.11 8.62 -10.19
CA ALA A 73 12.71 7.23 -9.86
C ALA A 73 12.03 7.20 -8.48
N THR A 74 10.97 6.43 -8.37
CA THR A 74 10.34 6.12 -7.10
C THR A 74 10.99 4.88 -6.46
N PRO A 75 10.73 4.58 -5.17
CA PRO A 75 11.13 3.32 -4.56
C PRO A 75 10.65 2.11 -5.36
N THR A 76 11.42 1.02 -5.34
CA THR A 76 11.15 -0.18 -6.14
C THR A 76 9.84 -0.90 -5.78
N ASP A 77 9.39 -0.71 -4.54
CA ASP A 77 8.12 -1.22 -4.03
C ASP A 77 6.94 -0.28 -4.30
N CYS A 78 7.17 0.91 -4.86
CA CYS A 78 6.12 1.88 -5.15
C CYS A 78 5.10 1.31 -6.15
N ASN A 79 3.82 1.43 -5.81
CA ASN A 79 2.70 1.11 -6.68
C ASN A 79 2.05 2.37 -7.28
N ASP A 80 1.86 3.40 -6.46
CA ASP A 80 1.35 4.71 -6.88
C ASP A 80 1.75 5.79 -5.86
N VAL A 81 1.79 7.04 -6.29
CA VAL A 81 2.00 8.22 -5.43
C VAL A 81 0.64 8.87 -5.18
N LEU A 82 0.28 9.03 -3.92
CA LEU A 82 -0.99 9.62 -3.51
C LEU A 82 -0.95 11.14 -3.64
N GLU A 83 -0.01 11.75 -2.98
CA GLU A 83 0.18 13.20 -2.93
C GLU A 83 1.67 13.54 -2.86
N ALA A 84 2.03 14.70 -3.39
CA ALA A 84 3.41 15.17 -3.41
C ALA A 84 3.50 16.65 -3.07
N TYR A 85 4.63 17.03 -2.48
CA TYR A 85 4.95 18.37 -2.02
C TYR A 85 6.40 18.71 -2.41
N ILE A 86 6.66 19.96 -2.71
CA ILE A 86 8.03 20.48 -2.71
C ILE A 86 8.34 21.11 -1.37
N SER A 87 9.57 20.96 -0.91
CA SER A 87 10.01 21.35 0.43
C SER A 87 11.36 22.03 0.43
N THR A 88 11.57 22.94 1.38
CA THR A 88 12.86 23.61 1.58
C THR A 88 13.87 22.73 2.32
N THR A 89 13.43 21.65 2.98
CA THR A 89 14.27 20.76 3.80
C THR A 89 13.79 19.31 3.75
N SER A 90 14.71 18.38 3.97
CA SER A 90 14.39 16.95 4.10
C SER A 90 13.60 16.59 5.35
N ASN A 91 13.66 17.42 6.41
CA ASN A 91 12.98 17.17 7.66
C ASN A 91 11.47 17.43 7.59
N THR A 92 10.72 16.80 8.49
CA THR A 92 9.28 17.00 8.69
C THR A 92 8.96 17.91 9.88
N THR A 93 9.93 18.70 10.33
CA THR A 93 9.79 19.61 11.47
C THR A 93 8.99 20.87 11.13
N SER A 94 8.50 21.57 12.13
CA SER A 94 7.63 22.75 12.01
C SER A 94 8.24 23.95 11.26
N THR A 95 9.55 23.92 10.95
CA THR A 95 10.26 24.95 10.18
C THR A 95 10.25 24.70 8.68
N THR A 96 9.64 23.61 8.22
CA THR A 96 9.56 23.28 6.79
C THR A 96 8.48 24.09 6.11
N GLN A 97 8.80 24.59 4.91
CA GLN A 97 7.80 25.12 4.00
C GLN A 97 7.51 24.06 2.94
N ASP A 98 6.36 23.45 3.05
CA ASP A 98 5.89 22.46 2.10
C ASP A 98 4.78 23.07 1.23
N VAL A 99 4.95 22.96 -0.09
CA VAL A 99 3.96 23.42 -1.08
C VAL A 99 3.43 22.22 -1.84
N SER A 100 2.13 22.00 -1.76
CA SER A 100 1.48 20.87 -2.43
C SER A 100 1.54 20.98 -3.94
N LEU A 101 1.74 19.85 -4.60
CA LEU A 101 1.72 19.71 -6.05
C LEU A 101 0.39 19.11 -6.50
N THR A 102 -0.12 19.55 -7.65
CA THR A 102 -1.34 18.98 -8.22
C THR A 102 -1.01 17.73 -9.04
N LYS A 103 -1.64 16.60 -8.71
CA LYS A 103 -1.51 15.37 -9.52
C LYS A 103 -2.29 15.53 -10.82
N ILE A 104 -1.64 15.25 -11.94
CA ILE A 104 -2.24 15.28 -13.27
C ILE A 104 -2.15 13.91 -13.94
N ASP A 105 -3.02 13.66 -14.90
CA ASP A 105 -3.00 12.43 -15.68
C ASP A 105 -1.98 12.48 -16.82
N ARG A 106 -1.77 11.33 -17.48
CA ARG A 106 -0.85 11.20 -18.59
C ARG A 106 -1.18 12.13 -19.75
N SER A 107 -2.49 12.30 -20.06
CA SER A 107 -2.94 13.11 -21.19
C SER A 107 -2.70 14.59 -20.92
N ALA A 108 -3.01 15.05 -19.71
CA ALA A 108 -2.74 16.43 -19.28
C ALA A 108 -1.23 16.70 -19.30
N TYR A 109 -0.39 15.78 -18.75
CA TYR A 109 1.05 15.90 -18.79
C TYR A 109 1.59 15.95 -20.23
N ALA A 110 1.06 15.13 -21.15
CA ALA A 110 1.48 15.11 -22.54
C ALA A 110 1.18 16.43 -23.26
N ALA A 111 0.06 17.08 -22.92
CA ALA A 111 -0.37 18.35 -23.48
C ALA A 111 0.42 19.59 -22.98
N LEU A 112 1.19 19.46 -21.91
CA LEU A 112 1.97 20.56 -21.35
C LEU A 112 3.09 21.01 -22.32
N PRO A 113 3.20 22.33 -22.59
CA PRO A 113 4.26 22.86 -23.41
C PRO A 113 5.60 22.86 -22.64
N ASN A 114 6.70 22.78 -23.37
CA ASN A 114 8.07 22.96 -22.85
C ASN A 114 8.34 22.31 -21.49
N LYS A 115 8.32 20.98 -21.45
CA LYS A 115 8.54 20.17 -20.22
C LYS A 115 9.91 20.40 -19.56
N GLY A 116 10.88 20.94 -20.30
CA GLY A 116 12.20 21.29 -19.80
C GLY A 116 12.32 22.70 -19.25
N ALA A 117 11.23 23.49 -19.22
CA ALA A 117 11.26 24.81 -18.60
C ALA A 117 11.57 24.69 -17.11
N THR A 118 12.61 25.39 -16.64
CA THR A 118 13.00 25.41 -15.24
C THR A 118 12.20 26.42 -14.44
N GLY A 119 11.84 26.07 -13.23
CA GLY A 119 11.08 26.93 -12.33
C GLY A 119 10.63 26.18 -11.08
N GLN A 120 9.66 26.73 -10.37
CA GLN A 120 9.05 26.05 -9.24
C GLN A 120 8.03 25.02 -9.74
N PRO A 121 8.21 23.73 -9.44
CA PRO A 121 7.20 22.71 -9.77
C PRO A 121 5.83 23.05 -9.16
N SER A 122 4.77 22.85 -9.93
CA SER A 122 3.38 23.04 -9.49
C SER A 122 2.51 21.82 -9.70
N GLN A 123 2.92 20.95 -10.60
CA GLN A 123 2.17 19.74 -10.98
C GLN A 123 3.11 18.54 -11.04
N TYR A 124 2.53 17.35 -10.90
CA TYR A 124 3.26 16.10 -11.10
C TYR A 124 2.41 15.05 -11.78
N TYR A 125 3.08 14.19 -12.51
CA TYR A 125 2.52 13.00 -13.14
C TYR A 125 3.28 11.77 -12.66
N VAL A 126 2.60 10.66 -12.45
CA VAL A 126 3.21 9.37 -12.08
C VAL A 126 3.05 8.39 -13.22
N SER A 127 4.17 7.89 -13.75
CA SER A 127 4.19 6.78 -14.70
C SER A 127 3.91 5.48 -13.94
N ARG A 128 2.87 4.74 -14.36
CA ARG A 128 2.50 3.45 -13.76
C ARG A 128 3.08 2.28 -14.58
N GLU A 129 4.36 2.35 -14.84
CA GLU A 129 5.12 1.31 -15.49
C GLU A 129 5.61 0.26 -14.47
N THR A 130 6.38 -0.74 -14.92
CA THR A 130 6.96 -1.76 -14.03
C THR A 130 7.80 -1.14 -12.91
N THR A 131 8.52 -0.06 -13.22
CA THR A 131 9.19 0.80 -12.25
C THR A 131 8.56 2.18 -12.36
N PRO A 132 7.67 2.57 -11.43
CA PRO A 132 7.02 3.88 -11.48
C PRO A 132 8.03 5.01 -11.35
N GLU A 133 7.74 6.12 -12.02
CA GLU A 133 8.54 7.33 -11.96
C GLU A 133 7.63 8.54 -11.73
N ILE A 134 8.14 9.54 -11.01
CA ILE A 134 7.45 10.81 -10.82
C ILE A 134 8.04 11.87 -11.76
N TYR A 135 7.18 12.52 -12.50
CA TYR A 135 7.52 13.61 -13.42
C TYR A 135 6.98 14.90 -12.88
N LEU A 136 7.86 15.87 -12.66
CA LEU A 136 7.51 17.19 -12.17
C LEU A 136 7.31 18.17 -13.34
N TYR A 137 6.40 19.11 -13.20
CA TYR A 137 6.23 20.23 -14.10
C TYR A 137 6.04 21.53 -13.27
N GLN A 138 6.90 22.52 -13.44
CA GLN A 138 8.12 22.66 -14.27
C GLN A 138 9.28 21.85 -13.69
N ALA A 139 10.38 21.72 -14.47
CA ALA A 139 11.60 21.16 -13.93
C ALA A 139 12.12 22.07 -12.79
N PRO A 140 12.51 21.52 -11.62
CA PRO A 140 12.92 22.34 -10.48
C PRO A 140 14.16 23.16 -10.80
N ASP A 141 14.20 24.41 -10.33
CA ASP A 141 15.41 25.23 -10.29
C ASP A 141 16.30 24.88 -9.09
N ALA A 142 15.74 24.16 -8.12
CA ALA A 142 16.37 23.73 -6.87
C ALA A 142 17.02 24.87 -6.05
N SER A 143 16.54 26.11 -6.23
CA SER A 143 17.08 27.29 -5.52
C SER A 143 16.49 27.44 -4.12
N THR A 144 15.17 27.39 -4.00
CA THR A 144 14.42 27.53 -2.74
C THR A 144 13.92 26.18 -2.26
N TYR A 145 13.25 25.43 -3.15
CA TYR A 145 12.73 24.11 -2.86
C TYR A 145 13.71 23.05 -3.35
N THR A 146 14.40 22.44 -2.42
CA THR A 146 15.49 21.50 -2.70
C THR A 146 15.11 20.04 -2.57
N PHE A 147 13.88 19.76 -2.12
CA PHE A 147 13.37 18.41 -1.95
C PHE A 147 11.95 18.26 -2.52
N VAL A 148 11.65 17.08 -3.03
CA VAL A 148 10.28 16.59 -3.22
C VAL A 148 9.98 15.55 -2.14
N LYS A 149 8.85 15.69 -1.49
CA LYS A 149 8.30 14.74 -0.53
C LYS A 149 6.99 14.20 -1.11
N TYR A 150 6.77 12.92 -1.00
CA TYR A 150 5.54 12.32 -1.47
C TYR A 150 5.15 11.10 -0.64
N TYR A 151 3.85 10.95 -0.41
CA TYR A 151 3.29 9.74 0.14
C TYR A 151 3.01 8.76 -0.98
N TYR A 152 3.57 7.57 -0.87
CA TYR A 152 3.37 6.53 -1.86
C TYR A 152 2.81 5.26 -1.22
N ILE A 153 2.12 4.48 -2.03
CA ILE A 153 1.62 3.16 -1.67
C ILE A 153 2.70 2.15 -2.02
N GLY A 154 3.28 1.51 -0.99
CA GLY A 154 4.18 0.37 -1.17
C GLY A 154 3.42 -0.92 -1.45
N ARG A 155 4.06 -1.85 -2.14
CA ARG A 155 3.57 -3.22 -2.28
C ARG A 155 3.77 -3.98 -0.97
N ILE A 156 2.89 -4.92 -0.66
CA ILE A 156 3.09 -5.89 0.41
C ILE A 156 4.28 -6.77 0.00
N GLU A 157 5.19 -7.03 0.95
CA GLU A 157 6.35 -7.89 0.69
C GLU A 157 5.90 -9.32 0.38
N ASP A 158 6.65 -10.00 -0.47
CA ASP A 158 6.38 -11.39 -0.79
C ASP A 158 6.64 -12.31 0.41
N ALA A 159 6.02 -13.48 0.40
CA ALA A 159 6.29 -14.52 1.38
C ALA A 159 7.71 -15.06 1.17
N GLY A 160 8.64 -14.60 1.98
CA GLY A 160 10.06 -14.97 1.95
C GLY A 160 10.32 -16.42 2.39
N ALA A 161 11.33 -16.62 3.24
CA ALA A 161 11.60 -17.93 3.85
C ALA A 161 10.51 -18.32 4.84
N TYR A 162 10.35 -19.61 5.11
CA TYR A 162 9.30 -20.13 6.00
C TYR A 162 9.40 -19.62 7.44
N THR A 163 10.59 -19.30 7.89
CA THR A 163 10.86 -18.72 9.21
C THR A 163 10.67 -17.22 9.29
N ASN A 164 10.41 -16.55 8.15
CA ASN A 164 10.17 -15.12 8.15
C ASN A 164 8.75 -14.82 8.65
N THR A 165 8.57 -13.65 9.22
CA THR A 165 7.26 -13.08 9.49
C THR A 165 6.72 -12.39 8.25
N THR A 166 5.40 -12.23 8.17
CA THR A 166 4.77 -11.49 7.07
C THR A 166 4.76 -9.98 7.37
N ASP A 167 4.79 -9.18 6.32
CA ASP A 167 4.61 -7.73 6.36
C ASP A 167 3.12 -7.33 6.44
N VAL A 168 2.36 -8.07 7.24
CA VAL A 168 0.92 -7.88 7.39
C VAL A 168 0.60 -7.48 8.83
N VAL A 169 -0.16 -6.40 9.00
CA VAL A 169 -0.56 -5.93 10.32
C VAL A 169 -1.50 -6.92 11.02
N TYR A 170 -1.45 -6.96 12.36
CA TYR A 170 -2.14 -7.96 13.17
C TYR A 170 -3.64 -8.11 12.85
N ARG A 171 -4.35 -7.02 12.54
CA ARG A 171 -5.78 -7.02 12.25
C ARG A 171 -6.14 -7.79 10.97
N PHE A 172 -5.21 -7.96 10.04
CA PHE A 172 -5.39 -8.74 8.81
C PHE A 172 -4.90 -10.19 8.91
N MET A 173 -4.26 -10.59 10.00
CA MET A 173 -3.76 -11.98 10.15
C MET A 173 -4.87 -13.04 10.06
N PRO A 174 -6.04 -12.89 10.70
CA PRO A 174 -7.13 -13.85 10.54
C PRO A 174 -7.61 -13.97 9.08
N ALA A 175 -7.73 -12.83 8.38
CA ALA A 175 -8.10 -12.80 6.97
C ALA A 175 -7.02 -13.43 6.07
N MET A 176 -5.74 -13.29 6.42
CA MET A 176 -4.62 -13.91 5.72
C MET A 176 -4.67 -15.43 5.81
N CYS A 177 -4.84 -15.99 7.01
CA CYS A 177 -4.98 -17.45 7.20
C CYS A 177 -6.22 -18.01 6.50
N ALA A 178 -7.37 -17.33 6.61
CA ALA A 178 -8.60 -17.72 5.93
C ALA A 178 -8.48 -17.63 4.40
N GLY A 179 -7.85 -16.56 3.90
CA GLY A 179 -7.60 -16.36 2.48
C GLY A 179 -6.66 -17.41 1.90
N LEU A 180 -5.58 -17.74 2.59
CA LEU A 180 -4.68 -18.81 2.17
C LEU A 180 -5.40 -20.15 2.15
N ALA A 181 -6.22 -20.47 3.18
CA ALA A 181 -7.03 -21.67 3.22
C ALA A 181 -8.00 -21.74 2.02
N TYR A 182 -8.65 -20.64 1.67
CA TYR A 182 -9.50 -20.55 0.47
C TYR A 182 -8.71 -20.83 -0.82
N TYR A 183 -7.53 -20.24 -1.01
CA TYR A 183 -6.69 -20.47 -2.19
C TYR A 183 -6.18 -21.93 -2.26
N LEU A 184 -5.86 -22.53 -1.12
CA LEU A 184 -5.46 -23.93 -1.05
C LEU A 184 -6.63 -24.88 -1.31
N SER A 185 -7.82 -24.58 -0.81
CA SER A 185 -9.01 -25.44 -0.99
C SER A 185 -9.33 -25.67 -2.46
N GLN A 186 -9.06 -24.69 -3.34
CA GLN A 186 -9.24 -24.84 -4.78
C GLN A 186 -8.34 -25.92 -5.39
N LYS A 187 -7.27 -26.32 -4.70
CA LYS A 187 -6.30 -27.31 -5.17
C LYS A 187 -6.49 -28.68 -4.49
N ILE A 188 -6.81 -28.67 -3.19
CA ILE A 188 -6.71 -29.87 -2.35
C ILE A 188 -8.00 -30.23 -1.60
N ALA A 189 -8.97 -29.33 -1.48
CA ALA A 189 -10.23 -29.55 -0.73
C ALA A 189 -11.44 -28.90 -1.44
N PRO A 190 -11.81 -29.36 -2.64
CA PRO A 190 -12.85 -28.71 -3.45
C PRO A 190 -14.24 -28.71 -2.81
N ASP A 191 -14.52 -29.64 -1.93
CA ASP A 191 -15.75 -29.75 -1.14
C ASP A 191 -15.90 -28.61 -0.12
N ARG A 192 -14.81 -27.96 0.30
CA ARG A 192 -14.79 -26.87 1.29
C ARG A 192 -14.67 -25.46 0.69
N ILE A 193 -14.55 -25.32 -0.63
CA ILE A 193 -14.29 -24.04 -1.30
C ILE A 193 -15.31 -22.97 -0.89
N GLN A 194 -16.59 -23.27 -0.92
CA GLN A 194 -17.65 -22.29 -0.64
C GLN A 194 -17.61 -21.81 0.82
N LEU A 195 -17.43 -22.74 1.76
CA LEU A 195 -17.32 -22.43 3.17
C LEU A 195 -16.09 -21.55 3.45
N LEU A 196 -14.92 -21.94 2.93
CA LEU A 196 -13.69 -21.22 3.18
C LEU A 196 -13.66 -19.84 2.47
N LYS A 197 -14.33 -19.73 1.32
CA LYS A 197 -14.54 -18.43 0.66
C LYS A 197 -15.36 -17.49 1.54
N GLN A 198 -16.48 -17.96 2.08
CA GLN A 198 -17.34 -17.15 2.93
C GLN A 198 -16.60 -16.71 4.20
N LEU A 199 -15.89 -17.61 4.87
CA LEU A 199 -15.08 -17.28 6.04
C LEU A 199 -14.01 -16.23 5.72
N TYR A 200 -13.35 -16.36 4.57
CA TYR A 200 -12.36 -15.37 4.12
C TYR A 200 -12.97 -13.99 3.89
N GLU A 201 -14.11 -13.91 3.19
CA GLU A 201 -14.75 -12.61 2.93
C GLU A 201 -15.29 -11.98 4.22
N ASP A 202 -15.81 -12.77 5.16
CA ASP A 202 -16.26 -12.29 6.48
C ASP A 202 -15.08 -11.74 7.31
N GLU A 203 -13.95 -12.45 7.37
CA GLU A 203 -12.75 -11.98 8.08
C GLU A 203 -12.15 -10.74 7.40
N MET A 204 -12.12 -10.71 6.08
CA MET A 204 -11.66 -9.55 5.32
C MET A 204 -12.53 -8.32 5.59
N LEU A 205 -13.85 -8.49 5.62
CA LEU A 205 -14.78 -7.38 5.90
C LEU A 205 -14.53 -6.80 7.29
N ARG A 206 -14.38 -7.64 8.33
CA ARG A 206 -14.06 -7.19 9.69
C ARG A 206 -12.72 -6.45 9.75
N ALA A 207 -11.69 -6.96 9.06
CA ALA A 207 -10.37 -6.32 9.02
C ALA A 207 -10.43 -4.94 8.33
N LEU A 208 -11.19 -4.83 7.23
CA LEU A 208 -11.39 -3.57 6.51
C LEU A 208 -12.21 -2.55 7.33
N GLU A 209 -13.19 -2.99 8.10
CA GLU A 209 -13.95 -2.12 8.99
C GLU A 209 -13.07 -1.51 10.09
N GLU A 210 -12.15 -2.29 10.65
CA GLU A 210 -11.20 -1.81 11.65
C GLU A 210 -10.10 -0.92 11.04
N ASP A 211 -9.73 -1.16 9.79
CA ASP A 211 -8.69 -0.39 9.07
C ASP A 211 -9.15 1.00 8.62
N ARG A 212 -10.45 1.29 8.66
CA ARG A 212 -10.98 2.60 8.27
C ARG A 212 -10.49 3.70 9.20
N GLN A 213 -10.09 4.82 8.63
CA GLN A 213 -9.80 6.02 9.42
C GLN A 213 -11.08 6.47 10.14
N ARG A 214 -11.02 6.51 11.46
CA ARG A 214 -12.11 7.03 12.31
C ARG A 214 -12.05 8.56 12.37
N THR A 215 -12.38 9.21 11.25
CA THR A 215 -12.56 10.68 11.23
C THR A 215 -14.04 10.99 11.35
N SER A 216 -14.41 11.86 12.30
CA SER A 216 -15.79 12.37 12.36
C SER A 216 -15.99 13.36 11.21
N SER A 217 -16.73 12.96 10.19
CA SER A 217 -17.22 13.90 9.17
C SER A 217 -18.43 14.65 9.74
N TYR A 218 -18.22 15.88 10.23
CA TYR A 218 -19.31 16.75 10.61
C TYR A 218 -19.87 17.40 9.34
N ILE A 219 -20.97 16.88 8.80
CA ILE A 219 -21.70 17.53 7.72
C ILE A 219 -22.65 18.52 8.40
N SER A 220 -22.27 19.80 8.44
CA SER A 220 -23.18 20.88 8.81
C SER A 220 -24.04 21.23 7.59
N PRO A 221 -25.37 21.05 7.63
CA PRO A 221 -26.22 21.51 6.54
C PRO A 221 -26.15 23.04 6.48
N GLN A 222 -25.61 23.57 5.41
CA GLN A 222 -25.60 24.99 5.15
C GLN A 222 -27.01 25.40 4.73
N ASN A 223 -27.78 25.98 5.66
CA ASN A 223 -29.07 26.58 5.35
C ASN A 223 -28.83 27.80 4.46
N TYR A 224 -29.06 27.62 3.18
CA TYR A 224 -29.11 28.74 2.23
C TYR A 224 -30.47 29.43 2.40
N TYR A 225 -30.51 30.53 3.17
CA TYR A 225 -31.61 31.46 3.13
C TYR A 225 -31.35 32.44 1.99
N PRO A 226 -32.15 32.48 0.91
CA PRO A 226 -32.06 33.57 -0.04
C PRO A 226 -32.45 34.87 0.74
N ALA A 227 -31.55 35.84 0.75
CA ALA A 227 -31.85 37.16 1.25
C ALA A 227 -32.97 37.75 0.38
N GLY A 228 -34.12 38.02 1.01
CA GLY A 228 -35.24 38.72 0.39
C GLY A 228 -34.96 40.20 0.14
#